data_94c54d8ab18f8d302641a8094fbbb5cf
#
_entry.id   94c54d8ab18f8d302641a8094fbbb5cf
#
_cell.length_a   1.000
_cell.length_b   1.000
_cell.length_c   1.000
_cell.angle_alpha   90.00
_cell.angle_beta   90.00
_cell.angle_gamma   90.00
#
_symmetry.space_group_name_H-M   'P 1'
#
loop_
_entity.id
_entity.type
_entity.pdbx_description
1 polymer ?
#
loop_
_entity_poly.entity_id
_entity_poly.type
_entity_poly.pdbx_seq_one_letter_code
_entity_poly.pdbx_strand_id
1 'polypeptide(L)'
;MNLKRFPRHSLTFGPTPIQPLKRLSAHLGGKVELYAKREDCNSGLAFGGNKTRKLEYLIPEALAQGCDTLVSIGGIQSNQTRQVAAVAAHLGMKCVLVQENWVNYSDAVYDRVGNIEMSRILGADVRLDAAGFDIGIRPSWEQALEDVRKSGGRPFPIPAGCSEHPLGGLGFVGFAEEVRAQEAELGFKFDYVVVCSVTGSTQAGPRTGDFVSRFGIGNCRR
;
A
#
# COMPACT_ATOMS: atom_id res chain seq x y z
N MET A 1 18.09 9.53 -3.99
CA MET A 1 17.92 9.76 -2.51
C MET A 1 18.68 8.67 -1.78
N ASN A 2 19.32 8.95 -0.65
CA ASN A 2 19.99 7.89 0.13
C ASN A 2 19.02 7.26 1.14
N LEU A 3 18.41 6.15 0.77
CA LEU A 3 17.44 5.42 1.61
C LEU A 3 18.06 4.81 2.89
N LYS A 4 19.38 4.59 2.92
CA LYS A 4 20.07 4.06 4.11
C LYS A 4 20.00 4.99 5.33
N ARG A 5 19.61 6.25 5.13
CA ARG A 5 19.40 7.23 6.21
C ARG A 5 18.09 7.04 6.96
N PHE A 6 17.18 6.25 6.43
CA PHE A 6 15.86 6.01 7.01
C PHE A 6 15.77 4.60 7.58
N PRO A 7 15.38 4.45 8.84
CA PRO A 7 15.09 3.13 9.41
C PRO A 7 14.08 2.37 8.56
N ARG A 8 14.30 1.08 8.36
CA ARG A 8 13.41 0.20 7.62
C ARG A 8 13.19 -1.10 8.38
N HIS A 9 11.93 -1.49 8.54
CA HIS A 9 11.54 -2.81 9.03
C HIS A 9 11.27 -3.72 7.84
N SER A 10 12.09 -4.75 7.64
CA SER A 10 11.96 -5.62 6.47
C SER A 10 10.68 -6.46 6.53
N LEU A 11 9.79 -6.23 5.59
CA LEU A 11 8.51 -6.95 5.43
C LEU A 11 8.42 -7.64 4.07
N THR A 12 9.27 -7.27 3.12
CA THR A 12 9.31 -7.82 1.77
C THR A 12 10.41 -8.88 1.63
N PHE A 13 10.24 -9.80 0.68
CA PHE A 13 11.21 -10.85 0.38
C PHE A 13 12.47 -10.36 -0.37
N GLY A 14 12.46 -9.10 -0.82
CA GLY A 14 13.51 -8.51 -1.65
C GLY A 14 12.95 -8.02 -2.99
N PRO A 15 13.78 -7.92 -4.03
CA PRO A 15 13.38 -7.47 -5.34
C PRO A 15 12.26 -8.33 -5.92
N THR A 16 11.19 -7.69 -6.39
CA THR A 16 10.09 -8.41 -7.02
C THR A 16 10.42 -8.73 -8.48
N PRO A 17 9.95 -9.88 -9.02
CA PRO A 17 10.20 -10.23 -10.41
C PRO A 17 9.59 -9.24 -11.42
N ILE A 18 10.25 -9.09 -12.56
CA ILE A 18 9.68 -8.47 -13.77
C ILE A 18 9.31 -9.61 -14.72
N GLN A 19 8.02 -9.81 -14.93
CA GLN A 19 7.48 -10.93 -15.72
C GLN A 19 7.00 -10.44 -17.08
N PRO A 20 7.49 -11.01 -18.22
CA PRO A 20 6.96 -10.69 -19.55
C PRO A 20 5.53 -11.23 -19.70
N LEU A 21 4.61 -10.41 -20.20
CA LEU A 21 3.21 -10.75 -20.45
C LEU A 21 2.98 -11.06 -21.94
N LYS A 22 3.67 -12.07 -22.46
CA LYS A 22 3.71 -12.41 -23.90
C LYS A 22 2.31 -12.58 -24.53
N ARG A 23 1.40 -13.26 -23.85
CA ARG A 23 0.03 -13.48 -24.37
C ARG A 23 -0.75 -12.16 -24.47
N LEU A 24 -0.61 -11.28 -23.49
CA LEU A 24 -1.27 -9.97 -23.49
C LEU A 24 -0.67 -9.07 -24.57
N SER A 25 0.65 -9.05 -24.71
CA SER A 25 1.33 -8.32 -25.78
C SER A 25 0.85 -8.78 -27.17
N ALA A 26 0.75 -10.08 -27.40
CA ALA A 26 0.22 -10.64 -28.65
C ALA A 26 -1.26 -10.28 -28.87
N HIS A 27 -2.09 -10.34 -27.84
CA HIS A 27 -3.51 -9.96 -27.88
C HIS A 27 -3.70 -8.48 -28.31
N LEU A 28 -2.79 -7.61 -27.93
CA LEU A 28 -2.77 -6.18 -28.31
C LEU A 28 -2.10 -5.94 -29.67
N GLY A 29 -1.93 -6.98 -30.46
CA GLY A 29 -1.40 -6.90 -31.83
C GLY A 29 0.13 -6.88 -31.91
N GLY A 30 0.86 -7.20 -30.83
CA GLY A 30 2.32 -7.34 -30.84
C GLY A 30 3.12 -6.03 -31.04
N LYS A 31 2.46 -4.87 -31.01
CA LYS A 31 3.10 -3.57 -31.23
C LYS A 31 3.81 -3.03 -29.97
N VAL A 32 3.50 -3.61 -28.83
CA VAL A 32 4.07 -3.26 -27.53
C VAL A 32 4.42 -4.52 -26.73
N GLU A 33 5.53 -4.49 -26.04
CA GLU A 33 5.91 -5.53 -25.11
C GLU A 33 5.49 -5.13 -23.70
N LEU A 34 4.65 -5.94 -23.08
CA LEU A 34 4.16 -5.70 -21.74
C LEU A 34 4.87 -6.57 -20.71
N TYR A 35 5.21 -5.95 -19.59
CA TYR A 35 5.80 -6.61 -18.45
C TYR A 35 5.03 -6.26 -17.18
N ALA A 36 4.94 -7.20 -16.26
CA ALA A 36 4.39 -6.98 -14.92
C ALA A 36 5.53 -6.97 -13.89
N LYS A 37 5.68 -5.87 -13.17
CA LYS A 37 6.45 -5.84 -11.93
C LYS A 37 5.57 -6.40 -10.82
N ARG A 38 5.91 -7.59 -10.32
CA ARG A 38 5.07 -8.47 -9.49
C ARG A 38 5.03 -8.03 -8.03
N GLU A 39 4.44 -6.87 -7.77
CA GLU A 39 4.26 -6.36 -6.40
C GLU A 39 3.28 -7.21 -5.57
N ASP A 40 2.46 -8.01 -6.20
CA ASP A 40 1.61 -9.02 -5.59
C ASP A 40 2.40 -10.20 -4.96
N CYS A 41 3.67 -10.34 -5.33
CA CYS A 41 4.56 -11.39 -4.81
C CYS A 41 5.67 -10.82 -3.89
N ASN A 42 5.51 -9.59 -3.37
CA ASN A 42 6.59 -8.94 -2.62
C ASN A 42 6.71 -9.39 -1.17
N SER A 43 5.69 -10.03 -0.62
CA SER A 43 5.64 -10.45 0.80
C SER A 43 4.67 -11.61 1.00
N GLY A 44 4.91 -12.43 2.00
CA GLY A 44 3.97 -13.44 2.48
C GLY A 44 2.85 -12.88 3.36
N LEU A 45 2.94 -11.61 3.79
CA LEU A 45 1.96 -11.00 4.68
C LEU A 45 0.67 -10.68 3.92
N ALA A 46 -0.38 -11.47 4.15
CA ALA A 46 -1.70 -11.34 3.54
C ALA A 46 -1.62 -11.06 2.02
N PHE A 47 -0.88 -11.89 1.29
CA PHE A 47 -0.64 -11.80 -0.15
C PHE A 47 0.14 -10.56 -0.63
N GLY A 48 0.85 -9.87 0.24
CA GLY A 48 1.69 -8.73 -0.15
C GLY A 48 0.94 -7.57 -0.81
N GLY A 49 1.65 -6.83 -1.62
CA GLY A 49 1.13 -5.70 -2.38
C GLY A 49 1.90 -4.39 -2.12
N ASN A 50 1.55 -3.35 -2.88
CA ASN A 50 2.26 -2.08 -2.86
C ASN A 50 2.31 -1.38 -1.48
N LYS A 51 1.38 -1.68 -0.59
CA LYS A 51 1.35 -1.04 0.73
C LYS A 51 2.40 -1.60 1.67
N THR A 52 2.81 -2.85 1.50
CA THR A 52 3.89 -3.46 2.29
C THR A 52 5.17 -2.63 2.22
N ARG A 53 5.59 -2.18 1.01
CA ARG A 53 6.77 -1.31 0.85
C ARG A 53 6.68 0.01 1.61
N LYS A 54 5.49 0.56 1.75
CA LYS A 54 5.26 1.80 2.50
C LYS A 54 5.36 1.55 4.00
N LEU A 55 4.73 0.48 4.47
CA LEU A 55 4.72 0.09 5.88
C LEU A 55 6.13 -0.21 6.40
N GLU A 56 7.03 -0.70 5.55
CA GLU A 56 8.44 -0.92 5.94
C GLU A 56 9.13 0.33 6.52
N TYR A 57 8.69 1.53 6.12
CA TYR A 57 9.26 2.78 6.61
C TYR A 57 8.41 3.46 7.71
N LEU A 58 7.13 3.12 7.81
CA LEU A 58 6.28 3.64 8.88
C LEU A 58 6.43 2.86 10.19
N ILE A 59 6.60 1.56 10.10
CA ILE A 59 6.68 0.67 11.27
C ILE A 59 7.84 0.99 12.21
N PRO A 60 9.06 1.32 11.75
CA PRO A 60 10.13 1.74 12.65
C PRO A 60 9.77 2.92 13.54
N GLU A 61 9.01 3.88 13.02
CA GLU A 61 8.54 5.03 13.78
C GLU A 61 7.51 4.62 14.85
N ALA A 62 6.54 3.76 14.49
CA ALA A 62 5.57 3.23 15.44
C ALA A 62 6.25 2.50 16.60
N LEU A 63 7.25 1.66 16.30
CA LEU A 63 8.02 0.92 17.30
C LEU A 63 8.87 1.85 18.18
N ALA A 64 9.54 2.85 17.58
CA ALA A 64 10.36 3.81 18.31
C ALA A 64 9.53 4.68 19.28
N GLN A 65 8.28 4.99 18.90
CA GLN A 65 7.32 5.70 19.76
C GLN A 65 6.69 4.78 20.83
N GLY A 66 6.97 3.48 20.80
CA GLY A 66 6.37 2.49 21.70
C GLY A 66 4.87 2.34 21.50
N CYS A 67 4.36 2.55 20.28
CA CYS A 67 2.96 2.32 19.96
C CYS A 67 2.63 0.82 20.07
N ASP A 68 1.43 0.51 20.51
CA ASP A 68 0.92 -0.86 20.69
C ASP A 68 -0.23 -1.20 19.72
N THR A 69 -0.75 -0.19 19.04
CA THR A 69 -1.94 -0.33 18.17
C THR A 69 -1.74 0.44 16.88
N LEU A 70 -1.87 -0.24 15.74
CA LEU A 70 -1.90 0.41 14.43
C LEU A 70 -3.35 0.80 14.10
N VAL A 71 -3.58 2.07 13.74
CA VAL A 71 -4.91 2.57 13.39
C VAL A 71 -4.90 3.10 11.96
N SER A 72 -5.69 2.51 11.07
CA SER A 72 -5.72 2.89 9.66
C SER A 72 -7.15 3.06 9.12
N ILE A 73 -7.26 3.68 7.95
CA ILE A 73 -8.50 3.97 7.27
C ILE A 73 -8.42 3.61 5.78
N GLY A 74 -9.55 3.21 5.20
CA GLY A 74 -9.66 2.89 3.79
C GLY A 74 -11.08 2.48 3.39
N GLY A 75 -11.30 2.17 2.12
CA GLY A 75 -12.56 1.58 1.66
C GLY A 75 -12.73 0.14 2.17
N ILE A 76 -13.95 -0.38 2.09
CA ILE A 76 -14.33 -1.72 2.59
C ILE A 76 -13.39 -2.82 2.06
N GLN A 77 -13.01 -2.77 0.79
CA GLN A 77 -12.09 -3.74 0.18
C GLN A 77 -10.66 -3.20 0.02
N SER A 78 -10.22 -2.37 0.97
CA SER A 78 -8.91 -1.73 0.91
C SER A 78 -7.75 -2.73 1.05
N ASN A 79 -6.81 -2.69 0.10
CA ASN A 79 -5.52 -3.39 0.23
C ASN A 79 -4.64 -2.78 1.33
N GLN A 80 -4.82 -1.49 1.65
CA GLN A 80 -4.10 -0.82 2.72
C GLN A 80 -4.45 -1.43 4.07
N THR A 81 -5.74 -1.45 4.42
CA THR A 81 -6.20 -1.91 5.73
C THR A 81 -5.87 -3.38 5.95
N ARG A 82 -6.04 -4.22 4.93
CA ARG A 82 -5.63 -5.63 4.98
C ARG A 82 -4.14 -5.81 5.31
N GLN A 83 -3.26 -5.03 4.66
CA GLN A 83 -1.82 -5.14 4.90
C GLN A 83 -1.42 -4.54 6.25
N VAL A 84 -2.10 -3.50 6.74
CA VAL A 84 -1.91 -2.99 8.11
C VAL A 84 -2.29 -4.05 9.14
N ALA A 85 -3.43 -4.74 8.96
CA ALA A 85 -3.83 -5.85 9.83
C ALA A 85 -2.77 -6.96 9.85
N ALA A 86 -2.25 -7.35 8.68
CA ALA A 86 -1.22 -8.38 8.58
C ALA A 86 0.08 -8.00 9.28
N VAL A 87 0.51 -6.75 9.13
CA VAL A 87 1.71 -6.24 9.79
C VAL A 87 1.51 -6.14 11.30
N ALA A 88 0.35 -5.68 11.77
CA ALA A 88 0.02 -5.64 13.19
C ALA A 88 0.06 -7.05 13.81
N ALA A 89 -0.60 -8.02 13.18
CA ALA A 89 -0.58 -9.41 13.61
C ALA A 89 0.84 -10.00 13.66
N HIS A 90 1.65 -9.71 12.64
CA HIS A 90 3.06 -10.15 12.55
C HIS A 90 3.91 -9.59 13.70
N LEU A 91 3.65 -8.36 14.13
CA LEU A 91 4.38 -7.67 15.19
C LEU A 91 3.80 -7.88 16.60
N GLY A 92 2.69 -8.62 16.73
CA GLY A 92 1.99 -8.77 18.00
C GLY A 92 1.31 -7.48 18.50
N MET A 93 1.03 -6.55 17.58
CA MET A 93 0.33 -5.28 17.88
C MET A 93 -1.17 -5.44 17.68
N LYS A 94 -1.95 -4.62 18.38
CA LYS A 94 -3.38 -4.44 18.10
C LYS A 94 -3.58 -3.69 16.78
N CYS A 95 -4.75 -3.85 16.17
CA CYS A 95 -5.10 -3.17 14.94
C CYS A 95 -6.55 -2.69 14.98
N VAL A 96 -6.77 -1.41 14.65
CA VAL A 96 -8.10 -0.82 14.47
C VAL A 96 -8.20 -0.28 13.04
N LEU A 97 -9.21 -0.69 12.32
CA LEU A 97 -9.42 -0.32 10.91
C LEU A 97 -10.77 0.34 10.73
N VAL A 98 -10.77 1.58 10.28
CA VAL A 98 -11.99 2.25 9.80
C VAL A 98 -12.14 1.97 8.32
N GLN A 99 -13.27 1.38 7.94
CA GLN A 99 -13.57 1.01 6.55
C GLN A 99 -14.84 1.70 6.09
N GLU A 100 -14.68 2.60 5.14
CA GLU A 100 -15.71 3.49 4.62
C GLU A 100 -16.26 3.01 3.27
N ASN A 101 -17.46 3.42 2.93
CA ASN A 101 -18.14 3.06 1.68
C ASN A 101 -17.66 3.94 0.50
N TRP A 102 -16.40 3.78 0.12
CA TRP A 102 -15.75 4.59 -0.92
C TRP A 102 -16.17 4.25 -2.36
N VAL A 103 -16.78 3.10 -2.55
CA VAL A 103 -17.19 2.62 -3.87
C VAL A 103 -18.70 2.45 -3.87
N ASN A 104 -19.37 3.04 -4.87
CA ASN A 104 -20.81 2.85 -5.05
C ASN A 104 -21.07 1.42 -5.59
N TYR A 105 -20.93 0.45 -4.72
CA TYR A 105 -21.16 -0.96 -4.97
C TYR A 105 -21.83 -1.58 -3.76
N SER A 106 -22.95 -2.25 -3.98
CA SER A 106 -23.68 -2.96 -2.93
C SER A 106 -23.94 -4.40 -3.37
N ASP A 107 -23.32 -5.32 -2.67
CA ASP A 107 -23.60 -6.74 -2.74
C ASP A 107 -23.83 -7.25 -1.31
N ALA A 108 -24.70 -8.25 -1.15
CA ALA A 108 -25.09 -8.75 0.16
C ALA A 108 -23.93 -9.24 1.03
N VAL A 109 -22.76 -9.52 0.43
CA VAL A 109 -21.58 -10.03 1.10
C VAL A 109 -20.35 -9.08 0.97
N TYR A 110 -20.51 -7.89 0.35
CA TYR A 110 -19.39 -6.99 0.07
C TYR A 110 -18.59 -6.57 1.31
N ASP A 111 -19.24 -6.44 2.45
CA ASP A 111 -18.66 -6.12 3.75
C ASP A 111 -18.29 -7.36 4.59
N ARG A 112 -18.31 -8.55 4.01
CA ARG A 112 -18.12 -9.83 4.73
C ARG A 112 -17.06 -10.73 4.13
N VAL A 113 -16.67 -10.53 2.87
CA VAL A 113 -15.71 -11.37 2.15
C VAL A 113 -14.52 -10.57 1.64
N GLY A 114 -13.45 -11.22 1.17
CA GLY A 114 -12.29 -10.58 0.58
C GLY A 114 -11.38 -9.93 1.59
N ASN A 115 -10.92 -8.70 1.31
CA ASN A 115 -9.92 -8.02 2.15
C ASN A 115 -10.43 -7.73 3.57
N ILE A 116 -11.71 -7.39 3.72
CA ILE A 116 -12.29 -7.10 5.03
C ILE A 116 -12.36 -8.36 5.90
N GLU A 117 -12.70 -9.50 5.32
CA GLU A 117 -12.71 -10.79 6.03
C GLU A 117 -11.30 -11.16 6.49
N MET A 118 -10.31 -11.01 5.61
CA MET A 118 -8.91 -11.25 5.97
C MET A 118 -8.46 -10.35 7.12
N SER A 119 -8.88 -9.09 7.12
CA SER A 119 -8.56 -8.17 8.22
C SER A 119 -9.13 -8.65 9.55
N ARG A 120 -10.35 -9.19 9.55
CA ARG A 120 -10.99 -9.79 10.75
C ARG A 120 -10.28 -11.06 11.21
N ILE A 121 -9.94 -11.96 10.28
CA ILE A 121 -9.20 -13.20 10.57
C ILE A 121 -7.82 -12.86 11.20
N LEU A 122 -7.18 -11.78 10.76
CA LEU A 122 -5.92 -11.28 11.30
C LEU A 122 -6.07 -10.57 12.67
N GLY A 123 -7.28 -10.52 13.23
CA GLY A 123 -7.53 -9.99 14.57
C GLY A 123 -7.74 -8.47 14.64
N ALA A 124 -7.98 -7.81 13.50
CA ALA A 124 -8.25 -6.38 13.51
C ALA A 124 -9.68 -6.07 14.02
N ASP A 125 -9.82 -5.02 14.84
CA ASP A 125 -11.10 -4.36 15.13
C ASP A 125 -11.51 -3.56 13.90
N VAL A 126 -12.46 -4.11 13.14
CA VAL A 126 -12.94 -3.52 11.88
C VAL A 126 -14.22 -2.73 12.14
N ARG A 127 -14.16 -1.43 11.94
CA ARG A 127 -15.25 -0.47 12.13
C ARG A 127 -15.76 0.00 10.77
N LEU A 128 -17.01 -0.29 10.46
CA LEU A 128 -17.65 0.18 9.23
C LEU A 128 -18.20 1.59 9.43
N ASP A 129 -18.00 2.44 8.44
CA ASP A 129 -18.57 3.79 8.37
C ASP A 129 -19.22 3.99 7.00
N ALA A 130 -20.39 4.65 7.00
CA ALA A 130 -21.16 4.92 5.79
C ALA A 130 -20.61 6.08 4.94
N ALA A 131 -19.55 6.78 5.41
CA ALA A 131 -18.97 7.90 4.70
C ALA A 131 -18.46 7.49 3.31
N GLY A 132 -18.68 8.35 2.35
CA GLY A 132 -18.21 8.19 0.98
C GLY A 132 -16.70 8.45 0.82
N PHE A 133 -16.21 8.38 -0.42
CA PHE A 133 -14.81 8.60 -0.72
C PHE A 133 -14.34 10.02 -0.42
N ASP A 134 -13.36 10.13 0.43
CA ASP A 134 -12.54 11.31 0.67
C ASP A 134 -11.19 10.83 1.26
N ILE A 135 -10.10 11.48 1.01
CA ILE A 135 -8.77 11.12 1.47
C ILE A 135 -8.23 12.03 2.59
N GLY A 136 -9.00 13.05 2.97
CA GLY A 136 -8.66 13.98 4.04
C GLY A 136 -8.80 13.39 5.45
N ILE A 137 -8.72 14.25 6.44
CA ILE A 137 -8.93 13.91 7.85
C ILE A 137 -10.39 13.48 8.04
N ARG A 138 -10.57 12.35 8.74
CA ARG A 138 -11.87 11.71 8.92
C ARG A 138 -12.25 11.65 10.39
N PRO A 139 -13.42 12.19 10.78
CA PRO A 139 -13.90 12.11 12.15
C PRO A 139 -13.95 10.67 12.69
N SER A 140 -14.37 9.70 11.87
CA SER A 140 -14.40 8.27 12.21
C SER A 140 -13.01 7.71 12.56
N TRP A 141 -11.98 8.12 11.83
CA TRP A 141 -10.60 7.71 12.08
C TRP A 141 -10.00 8.40 13.31
N GLU A 142 -10.26 9.70 13.47
CA GLU A 142 -9.87 10.45 14.67
C GLU A 142 -10.52 9.87 15.92
N GLN A 143 -11.80 9.51 15.82
CA GLN A 143 -12.52 8.86 16.91
C GLN A 143 -11.88 7.50 17.25
N ALA A 144 -11.50 6.70 16.24
CA ALA A 144 -10.83 5.43 16.46
C ALA A 144 -9.47 5.59 17.19
N LEU A 145 -8.69 6.62 16.83
CA LEU A 145 -7.44 6.97 17.52
C LEU A 145 -7.69 7.36 18.98
N GLU A 146 -8.72 8.17 19.22
CA GLU A 146 -9.08 8.62 20.55
C GLU A 146 -9.61 7.48 21.42
N ASP A 147 -10.39 6.56 20.87
CA ASP A 147 -10.88 5.38 21.59
C ASP A 147 -9.74 4.48 22.07
N VAL A 148 -8.71 4.31 21.23
CA VAL A 148 -7.50 3.57 21.62
C VAL A 148 -6.80 4.27 22.79
N ARG A 149 -6.66 5.61 22.75
CA ARG A 149 -6.06 6.38 23.85
C ARG A 149 -6.86 6.26 25.14
N LYS A 150 -8.18 6.39 25.06
CA LYS A 150 -9.09 6.25 26.22
C LYS A 150 -9.03 4.86 26.85
N SER A 151 -8.76 3.83 26.04
CA SER A 151 -8.55 2.47 26.56
C SER A 151 -7.15 2.22 27.14
N GLY A 152 -6.30 3.25 27.21
CA GLY A 152 -4.94 3.15 27.71
C GLY A 152 -3.91 2.67 26.69
N GLY A 153 -4.30 2.50 25.43
CA GLY A 153 -3.42 2.13 24.33
C GLY A 153 -2.66 3.33 23.74
N ARG A 154 -1.63 3.04 22.96
CA ARG A 154 -0.82 4.01 22.23
C ARG A 154 -0.97 3.80 20.72
N PRO A 155 -1.91 4.52 20.06
CA PRO A 155 -2.17 4.33 18.64
C PRO A 155 -1.09 4.97 17.78
N PHE A 156 -0.71 4.28 16.71
CA PHE A 156 0.05 4.85 15.60
C PHE A 156 -0.88 5.13 14.42
N PRO A 157 -1.01 6.40 13.97
CA PRO A 157 -1.92 6.79 12.91
C PRO A 157 -1.33 6.44 11.55
N ILE A 158 -2.05 5.65 10.74
CA ILE A 158 -1.68 5.34 9.36
C ILE A 158 -2.76 5.89 8.43
N PRO A 159 -2.50 7.03 7.74
CA PRO A 159 -3.48 7.67 6.89
C PRO A 159 -3.76 6.85 5.62
N ALA A 160 -4.83 7.19 4.91
CA ALA A 160 -5.24 6.53 3.68
C ALA A 160 -4.09 6.43 2.66
N GLY A 161 -3.78 5.20 2.24
CA GLY A 161 -2.70 4.95 1.29
C GLY A 161 -1.29 5.30 1.78
N CYS A 162 -1.10 5.67 3.05
CA CYS A 162 0.13 6.22 3.64
C CYS A 162 0.61 7.52 2.95
N SER A 163 -0.25 8.22 2.21
CA SER A 163 0.20 9.28 1.30
C SER A 163 0.49 10.60 1.99
N GLU A 164 -0.19 10.88 3.07
CA GLU A 164 0.04 12.07 3.90
C GLU A 164 1.16 11.89 4.93
N HIS A 165 1.65 10.66 5.08
CA HIS A 165 2.77 10.39 5.97
C HIS A 165 4.10 10.75 5.27
N PRO A 166 5.02 11.49 5.92
CA PRO A 166 6.29 11.93 5.31
C PRO A 166 7.14 10.77 4.74
N LEU A 167 7.07 9.60 5.35
CA LEU A 167 7.81 8.41 4.94
C LEU A 167 7.04 7.52 3.95
N GLY A 168 5.77 7.83 3.66
CA GLY A 168 4.88 6.97 2.88
C GLY A 168 5.28 6.73 1.42
N GLY A 169 6.16 7.57 0.87
CA GLY A 169 6.71 7.41 -0.48
C GLY A 169 8.02 6.63 -0.56
N LEU A 170 8.75 6.45 0.54
CA LEU A 170 10.13 5.93 0.54
C LEU A 170 10.24 4.52 -0.02
N GLY A 171 9.29 3.65 0.26
CA GLY A 171 9.28 2.28 -0.28
C GLY A 171 9.25 2.25 -1.81
N PHE A 172 8.69 3.28 -2.45
CA PHE A 172 8.64 3.41 -3.89
C PHE A 172 9.85 4.15 -4.49
N VAL A 173 10.62 4.87 -3.69
CA VAL A 173 11.98 5.28 -4.08
C VAL A 173 12.86 4.04 -4.23
N GLY A 174 12.82 3.12 -3.27
CA GLY A 174 13.52 1.83 -3.37
C GLY A 174 13.05 0.97 -4.54
N PHE A 175 11.75 0.97 -4.83
CA PHE A 175 11.20 0.33 -6.03
C PHE A 175 11.86 0.88 -7.32
N ALA A 176 12.04 2.20 -7.44
CA ALA A 176 12.68 2.79 -8.60
C ALA A 176 14.16 2.39 -8.75
N GLU A 177 14.89 2.32 -7.64
CA GLU A 177 16.28 1.84 -7.62
C GLU A 177 16.34 0.37 -8.06
N GLU A 178 15.42 -0.45 -7.58
CA GLU A 178 15.28 -1.87 -7.93
C GLU A 178 14.98 -2.07 -9.42
N VAL A 179 14.03 -1.31 -9.99
CA VAL A 179 13.71 -1.40 -11.43
C VAL A 179 14.90 -1.00 -12.28
N ARG A 180 15.66 0.04 -11.92
CA ARG A 180 16.88 0.41 -12.65
C ARG A 180 17.94 -0.70 -12.66
N ALA A 181 18.13 -1.36 -11.53
CA ALA A 181 19.06 -2.50 -11.46
C ALA A 181 18.59 -3.62 -12.39
N GLN A 182 17.29 -3.93 -12.37
CA GLN A 182 16.70 -4.97 -13.21
C GLN A 182 16.71 -4.59 -14.72
N GLU A 183 16.53 -3.32 -15.07
CA GLU A 183 16.72 -2.84 -16.46
C GLU A 183 18.16 -3.10 -16.97
N ALA A 184 19.15 -2.90 -16.11
CA ALA A 184 20.55 -3.19 -16.46
C ALA A 184 20.79 -4.70 -16.66
N GLU A 185 20.17 -5.55 -15.84
CA GLU A 185 20.25 -7.01 -15.96
C GLU A 185 19.52 -7.51 -17.22
N LEU A 186 18.37 -6.90 -17.57
CA LEU A 186 17.56 -7.23 -18.73
C LEU A 186 18.20 -6.74 -20.05
N GLY A 187 19.12 -5.76 -19.99
CA GLY A 187 19.78 -5.18 -21.16
C GLY A 187 18.94 -4.18 -21.94
N PHE A 188 17.80 -3.73 -21.39
CA PHE A 188 16.95 -2.68 -21.98
C PHE A 188 16.31 -1.80 -20.90
N LYS A 189 15.71 -0.70 -21.33
CA LYS A 189 14.94 0.21 -20.46
C LYS A 189 13.48 0.22 -20.88
N PHE A 190 12.59 0.30 -19.89
CA PHE A 190 11.16 0.47 -20.17
C PHE A 190 10.88 1.89 -20.67
N ASP A 191 10.11 2.02 -21.75
CA ASP A 191 9.68 3.32 -22.28
C ASP A 191 8.65 3.98 -21.35
N TYR A 192 7.77 3.16 -20.76
CA TYR A 192 6.68 3.62 -19.89
C TYR A 192 6.55 2.73 -18.67
N VAL A 193 6.19 3.36 -17.54
CA VAL A 193 5.76 2.67 -16.33
C VAL A 193 4.32 3.09 -16.03
N VAL A 194 3.40 2.12 -16.10
CA VAL A 194 1.99 2.35 -15.81
C VAL A 194 1.69 1.98 -14.36
N VAL A 195 1.13 2.91 -13.61
CA VAL A 195 0.77 2.71 -12.20
C VAL A 195 -0.60 3.31 -11.91
N CYS A 196 -1.41 2.59 -11.14
CA CYS A 196 -2.64 3.14 -10.60
C CYS A 196 -2.31 4.15 -9.50
N SER A 197 -2.76 5.39 -9.66
CA SER A 197 -2.53 6.47 -8.70
C SER A 197 -3.87 6.99 -8.16
N VAL A 198 -4.09 6.84 -6.85
CA VAL A 198 -5.24 7.37 -6.12
C VAL A 198 -4.76 8.45 -5.15
N THR A 199 -4.04 8.06 -4.09
CA THR A 199 -3.51 8.98 -3.07
C THR A 199 -2.10 9.52 -3.40
N GLY A 200 -1.48 9.07 -4.49
CA GLY A 200 -0.26 9.65 -5.09
C GLY A 200 1.08 9.10 -4.60
N SER A 201 1.24 8.65 -3.37
CA SER A 201 2.57 8.29 -2.84
C SER A 201 3.23 7.08 -3.51
N THR A 202 2.45 6.17 -4.11
CA THR A 202 3.00 5.09 -4.96
C THR A 202 3.66 5.65 -6.22
N GLN A 203 3.08 6.69 -6.80
CA GLN A 203 3.58 7.34 -8.00
C GLN A 203 4.72 8.34 -7.70
N ALA A 204 4.64 9.02 -6.56
CA ALA A 204 5.61 10.06 -6.17
C ALA A 204 7.01 9.49 -5.93
N GLY A 205 7.12 8.31 -5.32
CA GLY A 205 8.40 7.67 -5.03
C GLY A 205 9.27 7.48 -6.28
N PRO A 206 8.77 6.86 -7.36
CA PRO A 206 9.53 6.68 -8.60
C PRO A 206 9.85 7.95 -9.36
N ARG A 207 9.18 9.06 -9.08
CA ARG A 207 9.47 10.38 -9.71
C ARG A 207 10.82 10.99 -9.30
N THR A 208 11.60 10.32 -8.49
CA THR A 208 12.95 10.79 -8.12
C THR A 208 13.96 10.36 -9.19
N GLY A 209 14.59 11.34 -9.88
CA GLY A 209 15.62 11.12 -10.90
C GLY A 209 15.08 10.84 -12.31
N ASP A 210 15.85 10.13 -13.15
CA ASP A 210 15.55 9.89 -14.58
C ASP A 210 14.26 9.09 -14.89
N PHE A 211 13.59 8.59 -13.86
CA PHE A 211 12.29 7.93 -13.98
C PHE A 211 11.11 8.89 -14.21
N VAL A 212 11.29 10.19 -13.99
CA VAL A 212 10.22 11.20 -14.04
C VAL A 212 9.50 11.25 -15.40
N SER A 213 10.24 11.09 -16.48
CA SER A 213 9.71 11.20 -17.86
C SER A 213 8.92 9.98 -18.34
N ARG A 214 9.01 8.83 -17.65
CA ARG A 214 8.43 7.55 -18.08
C ARG A 214 7.12 7.18 -17.39
N PHE A 215 6.66 7.99 -16.42
CA PHE A 215 5.39 7.73 -15.73
C PHE A 215 4.20 8.29 -16.51
N GLY A 216 3.53 7.42 -17.25
CA GLY A 216 2.20 7.68 -17.77
C GLY A 216 1.17 7.63 -16.62
N ILE A 217 0.38 8.70 -16.44
CA ILE A 217 -0.78 8.71 -15.56
C ILE A 217 -1.90 7.99 -16.29
N GLY A 218 -2.11 6.73 -15.99
CA GLY A 218 -3.35 6.06 -16.33
C GLY A 218 -4.48 6.66 -15.49
N ASN A 219 -5.16 7.68 -16.03
CA ASN A 219 -6.44 8.09 -15.46
C ASN A 219 -7.42 6.93 -15.64
N CYS A 220 -7.69 6.19 -14.57
CA CYS A 220 -8.87 5.37 -14.50
C CYS A 220 -10.08 6.32 -14.53
N ARG A 221 -10.55 6.68 -15.73
CA ARG A 221 -11.86 7.28 -15.88
C ARG A 221 -12.88 6.19 -15.54
N ARG A 222 -13.80 6.56 -14.67
CA ARG A 222 -14.96 5.76 -14.27
C ARG A 222 -15.83 5.39 -15.46
#